data_d21944f3af66fde3b7ae0953b891fc01
#
_entry.id   d21944f3af66fde3b7ae0953b891fc01
#
_cell.length_a   1.000
_cell.length_b   1.000
_cell.length_c   1.000
_cell.angle_alpha   90.00
_cell.angle_beta   90.00
_cell.angle_gamma   90.00
#
_symmetry.space_group_name_H-M   'P 1'
#
loop_
_entity.id
_entity.type
_entity.pdbx_description
1 polymer ?
#
loop_
_entity_poly.entity_id
_entity_poly.type
_entity_poly.pdbx_seq_one_letter_code
_entity_poly.pdbx_strand_id
1 'polypeptide(L)'
;NAIYDKGHLLSSISNARLFDEFCKIFLGGLGEKNFNKLCSFNLNKHLVISDPDESDFSHNIMIQALRNTDDRIKNNQSVTPGFLLAALLWPKLISRCIKNNEINIRKFFRSMDGVLREQQKLTAVPRKFNSYIKDIWVLQLKLHSRIKSQPYKIIRHPRFRAAYDFLLVREKASFDKNGLGKWWTDFQKNDDSLRGSLIARINEKSDTDSSKKFGFYNELR
;
A
#
# COMPACT_ATOMS: atom_id res chain seq x y z
N ASN A 1 10.76 26.60 -17.97
CA ASN A 1 9.29 26.52 -17.83
C ASN A 1 8.90 27.10 -16.47
N ALA A 2 8.08 28.17 -16.47
CA ALA A 2 7.75 28.93 -15.26
C ALA A 2 7.19 28.07 -14.08
N ILE A 3 6.49 26.96 -14.37
CA ILE A 3 6.00 26.05 -13.33
C ILE A 3 7.16 25.29 -12.68
N TYR A 4 8.10 24.79 -13.49
CA TYR A 4 9.27 24.08 -12.97
C TYR A 4 10.13 25.00 -12.10
N ASP A 5 10.38 26.22 -12.59
CA ASP A 5 11.24 27.20 -11.92
C ASP A 5 10.65 27.69 -10.59
N LYS A 6 9.30 27.78 -10.50
CA LYS A 6 8.57 28.24 -9.31
C LYS A 6 8.09 27.13 -8.38
N GLY A 7 8.36 25.85 -8.70
CA GLY A 7 7.92 24.71 -7.89
C GLY A 7 8.41 24.76 -6.43
N HIS A 8 9.58 25.36 -6.18
CA HIS A 8 10.14 25.54 -4.84
C HIS A 8 9.26 26.41 -3.92
N LEU A 9 8.38 27.27 -4.47
CA LEU A 9 7.45 28.09 -3.69
C LEU A 9 6.41 27.25 -2.94
N LEU A 10 6.17 26.00 -3.34
CA LEU A 10 5.28 25.09 -2.61
C LEU A 10 5.79 24.82 -1.19
N SER A 11 7.09 24.91 -0.93
CA SER A 11 7.64 24.75 0.42
C SER A 11 7.26 25.91 1.38
N SER A 12 6.78 27.03 0.88
CA SER A 12 6.26 28.14 1.71
C SER A 12 4.78 27.99 2.08
N ILE A 13 4.09 27.01 1.49
CA ILE A 13 2.67 26.74 1.78
C ILE A 13 2.57 25.89 3.05
N SER A 14 1.56 26.16 3.90
CA SER A 14 1.36 25.36 5.10
C SER A 14 1.07 23.90 4.77
N ASN A 15 1.62 22.99 5.57
CA ASN A 15 1.47 21.54 5.37
C ASN A 15 0.00 21.09 5.41
N ALA A 16 -0.85 21.78 6.18
CA ALA A 16 -2.30 21.52 6.21
C ALA A 16 -2.94 21.80 4.85
N ARG A 17 -2.61 22.93 4.24
CA ARG A 17 -3.11 23.29 2.90
C ARG A 17 -2.59 22.33 1.83
N LEU A 18 -1.34 21.89 1.94
CA LEU A 18 -0.80 20.89 1.04
C LEU A 18 -1.55 19.53 1.17
N PHE A 19 -2.02 19.17 2.37
CA PHE A 19 -2.85 17.98 2.55
C PHE A 19 -4.24 18.14 1.91
N ASP A 20 -4.86 19.31 2.00
CA ASP A 20 -6.13 19.59 1.32
C ASP A 20 -5.98 19.50 -0.21
N GLU A 21 -4.89 20.04 -0.75
CA GLU A 21 -4.57 19.92 -2.18
C GLU A 21 -4.28 18.46 -2.58
N PHE A 22 -3.56 17.70 -1.74
CA PHE A 22 -3.36 16.25 -1.94
C PHE A 22 -4.72 15.54 -2.11
N CYS A 23 -5.68 15.83 -1.23
CA CYS A 23 -7.01 15.22 -1.31
C CYS A 23 -7.74 15.62 -2.61
N LYS A 24 -7.72 16.89 -2.99
CA LYS A 24 -8.37 17.36 -4.24
C LYS A 24 -7.74 16.74 -5.48
N ILE A 25 -6.41 16.67 -5.53
CA ILE A 25 -5.66 16.17 -6.69
C ILE A 25 -5.88 14.68 -6.89
N PHE A 26 -5.82 13.89 -5.80
CA PHE A 26 -5.77 12.44 -5.88
C PHE A 26 -7.09 11.74 -5.58
N LEU A 27 -8.05 12.40 -4.96
CA LEU A 27 -9.37 11.84 -4.65
C LEU A 27 -10.50 12.47 -5.50
N GLY A 28 -10.15 13.09 -6.61
CA GLY A 28 -11.10 13.69 -7.57
C GLY A 28 -11.44 12.82 -8.77
N GLY A 29 -10.96 11.57 -8.85
CA GLY A 29 -11.24 10.64 -9.96
C GLY A 29 -10.33 10.79 -11.17
N LEU A 30 -9.28 11.59 -11.09
CA LEU A 30 -8.23 11.79 -12.10
C LEU A 30 -6.83 11.71 -11.48
N GLY A 31 -6.68 10.93 -10.42
CA GLY A 31 -5.46 10.85 -9.61
C GLY A 31 -4.25 10.40 -10.42
N GLU A 32 -4.37 9.37 -11.25
CA GLU A 32 -3.28 8.89 -12.11
C GLU A 32 -2.81 9.98 -13.08
N LYS A 33 -3.75 10.62 -13.79
CA LYS A 33 -3.43 11.70 -14.75
C LYS A 33 -2.73 12.87 -14.05
N ASN A 34 -3.24 13.25 -12.89
CA ASN A 34 -2.69 14.35 -12.11
C ASN A 34 -1.30 14.01 -11.57
N PHE A 35 -1.07 12.78 -11.09
CA PHE A 35 0.23 12.33 -10.62
C PHE A 35 1.29 12.38 -11.74
N ASN A 36 0.99 11.85 -12.92
CA ASN A 36 1.89 11.90 -14.07
C ASN A 36 2.24 13.35 -14.44
N LYS A 37 1.26 14.26 -14.38
CA LYS A 37 1.50 15.68 -14.62
C LYS A 37 2.36 16.33 -13.53
N LEU A 38 2.16 15.98 -12.26
CA LEU A 38 3.03 16.46 -11.17
C LEU A 38 4.47 15.95 -11.33
N CYS A 39 4.66 14.70 -11.71
CA CYS A 39 5.98 14.13 -12.00
C CYS A 39 6.68 14.86 -13.14
N SER A 40 5.98 15.20 -14.25
CA SER A 40 6.57 15.93 -15.38
C SER A 40 7.07 17.33 -15.03
N PHE A 41 6.57 17.91 -13.91
CA PHE A 41 7.04 19.18 -13.37
C PHE A 41 7.88 19.06 -12.09
N ASN A 42 8.20 17.81 -11.66
CA ASN A 42 8.93 17.53 -10.42
C ASN A 42 8.24 18.12 -9.15
N LEU A 43 6.90 18.13 -9.14
CA LEU A 43 6.09 18.67 -8.05
C LEU A 43 5.56 17.58 -7.09
N ASN A 44 5.55 16.31 -7.50
CA ASN A 44 5.11 15.17 -6.69
C ASN A 44 5.85 15.08 -5.35
N LYS A 45 7.12 15.43 -5.31
CA LYS A 45 7.97 15.46 -4.10
C LYS A 45 7.49 16.41 -3.00
N HIS A 46 6.63 17.39 -3.32
CA HIS A 46 6.05 18.30 -2.34
C HIS A 46 4.77 17.74 -1.69
N LEU A 47 4.23 16.63 -2.19
CA LEU A 47 2.99 16.03 -1.69
C LEU A 47 3.20 14.66 -1.06
N VAL A 48 4.12 13.86 -1.58
CA VAL A 48 4.39 12.49 -1.10
C VAL A 48 5.89 12.31 -1.00
N ILE A 49 6.34 11.76 0.13
CA ILE A 49 7.75 11.39 0.29
C ILE A 49 8.08 10.21 -0.63
N SER A 50 9.18 10.31 -1.35
CA SER A 50 9.72 9.27 -2.21
C SER A 50 11.21 9.05 -1.93
N ASP A 51 11.76 7.93 -2.37
CA ASP A 51 13.21 7.74 -2.37
C ASP A 51 13.82 8.35 -3.63
N PRO A 52 15.05 8.91 -3.56
CA PRO A 52 15.73 9.46 -4.73
C PRO A 52 15.95 8.41 -5.85
N ASP A 53 16.15 7.15 -5.45
CA ASP A 53 16.29 6.00 -6.34
C ASP A 53 14.97 5.25 -6.47
N GLU A 54 13.92 5.91 -6.95
CA GLU A 54 12.62 5.28 -7.17
C GLU A 54 12.76 4.12 -8.17
N SER A 55 12.55 2.89 -7.67
CA SER A 55 12.47 1.70 -8.52
C SER A 55 11.18 1.73 -9.36
N ASP A 56 11.18 1.02 -10.49
CA ASP A 56 9.98 0.82 -11.31
C ASP A 56 8.80 0.30 -10.47
N PHE A 57 9.08 -0.52 -9.46
CA PHE A 57 8.06 -0.99 -8.52
C PHE A 57 7.40 0.15 -7.74
N SER A 58 8.19 1.11 -7.22
CA SER A 58 7.65 2.26 -6.48
C SER A 58 6.73 3.09 -7.35
N HIS A 59 7.11 3.36 -8.59
CA HIS A 59 6.28 4.07 -9.55
C HIS A 59 5.01 3.26 -9.88
N ASN A 60 5.16 1.97 -10.18
CA ASN A 60 4.04 1.10 -10.53
C ASN A 60 3.00 0.99 -9.41
N ILE A 61 3.41 0.86 -8.14
CA ILE A 61 2.47 0.78 -7.02
C ILE A 61 1.69 2.08 -6.84
N MET A 62 2.32 3.24 -7.03
CA MET A 62 1.64 4.53 -7.01
C MET A 62 0.59 4.62 -8.11
N ILE A 63 0.95 4.28 -9.34
CA ILE A 63 0.01 4.29 -10.48
C ILE A 63 -1.15 3.32 -10.24
N GLN A 64 -0.90 2.08 -9.81
CA GLN A 64 -1.97 1.11 -9.56
C GLN A 64 -2.90 1.53 -8.41
N ALA A 65 -2.36 2.16 -7.36
CA ALA A 65 -3.17 2.68 -6.26
C ALA A 65 -4.07 3.84 -6.71
N LEU A 66 -3.56 4.74 -7.53
CA LEU A 66 -4.32 5.87 -8.09
C LEU A 66 -5.39 5.38 -9.05
N ARG A 67 -5.08 4.44 -9.97
CA ARG A 67 -6.07 3.79 -10.83
C ARG A 67 -7.20 3.14 -10.03
N ASN A 68 -6.85 2.37 -9.02
CA ASN A 68 -7.86 1.76 -8.13
C ASN A 68 -8.75 2.81 -7.46
N THR A 69 -8.16 3.92 -7.03
CA THR A 69 -8.89 5.05 -6.42
C THR A 69 -9.81 5.72 -7.45
N ASP A 70 -9.32 6.02 -8.64
CA ASP A 70 -10.09 6.64 -9.72
C ASP A 70 -11.26 5.75 -10.16
N ASP A 71 -11.04 4.45 -10.31
CA ASP A 71 -12.09 3.48 -10.66
C ASP A 71 -13.17 3.39 -9.58
N ARG A 72 -12.79 3.42 -8.28
CA ARG A 72 -13.76 3.46 -7.19
C ARG A 72 -14.62 4.73 -7.22
N ILE A 73 -14.01 5.88 -7.47
CA ILE A 73 -14.73 7.16 -7.57
C ILE A 73 -15.71 7.13 -8.74
N LYS A 74 -15.28 6.67 -9.93
CA LYS A 74 -16.14 6.50 -11.09
C LYS A 74 -17.35 5.60 -10.83
N ASN A 75 -17.17 4.59 -9.96
CA ASN A 75 -18.24 3.66 -9.58
C ASN A 75 -19.00 4.10 -8.31
N ASN A 76 -18.91 5.36 -7.91
CA ASN A 76 -19.55 5.93 -6.71
C ASN A 76 -19.21 5.18 -5.41
N GLN A 77 -18.02 4.56 -5.34
CA GLN A 77 -17.53 3.87 -4.15
C GLN A 77 -16.70 4.80 -3.28
N SER A 78 -16.78 4.61 -1.96
CA SER A 78 -16.04 5.43 -1.02
C SER A 78 -14.52 5.20 -1.14
N VAL A 79 -13.78 6.30 -1.06
CA VAL A 79 -12.30 6.33 -0.99
C VAL A 79 -11.86 7.10 0.24
N THR A 80 -10.69 6.79 0.76
CA THR A 80 -10.14 7.48 1.92
C THR A 80 -8.70 7.91 1.66
N PRO A 81 -8.28 9.11 2.11
CA PRO A 81 -6.89 9.50 2.05
C PRO A 81 -5.95 8.48 2.71
N GLY A 82 -6.42 7.83 3.78
CA GLY A 82 -5.64 6.84 4.52
C GLY A 82 -5.28 5.61 3.70
N PHE A 83 -6.18 5.11 2.83
CA PHE A 83 -5.88 4.01 1.92
C PHE A 83 -4.79 4.41 0.92
N LEU A 84 -4.99 5.55 0.27
CA LEU A 84 -4.06 6.03 -0.74
C LEU A 84 -2.68 6.30 -0.14
N LEU A 85 -2.61 6.94 1.03
CA LEU A 85 -1.36 7.15 1.75
C LEU A 85 -0.69 5.85 2.16
N ALA A 86 -1.45 4.83 2.60
CA ALA A 86 -0.87 3.52 2.91
C ALA A 86 -0.18 2.91 1.69
N ALA A 87 -0.76 3.06 0.50
CA ALA A 87 -0.18 2.57 -0.74
C ALA A 87 1.02 3.40 -1.20
N LEU A 88 0.89 4.73 -1.22
CA LEU A 88 1.94 5.63 -1.69
C LEU A 88 3.20 5.62 -0.80
N LEU A 89 3.04 5.40 0.50
CA LEU A 89 4.15 5.35 1.45
C LEU A 89 4.74 3.94 1.64
N TRP A 90 4.13 2.92 1.06
CA TRP A 90 4.58 1.53 1.16
C TRP A 90 5.99 1.32 0.64
N PRO A 91 6.38 1.80 -0.56
CA PRO A 91 7.74 1.63 -1.05
C PRO A 91 8.79 2.16 -0.07
N LYS A 92 8.55 3.37 0.48
CA LYS A 92 9.43 3.98 1.49
C LYS A 92 9.53 3.18 2.79
N LEU A 93 8.43 2.56 3.22
CA LEU A 93 8.44 1.68 4.38
C LEU A 93 9.29 0.43 4.11
N ILE A 94 9.08 -0.20 2.95
CA ILE A 94 9.74 -1.46 2.60
C ILE A 94 11.23 -1.24 2.36
N SER A 95 11.64 -0.19 1.65
CA SER A 95 13.07 0.12 1.45
C SER A 95 13.86 0.22 2.76
N ARG A 96 13.22 0.71 3.82
CA ARG A 96 13.82 0.78 5.17
C ARG A 96 13.93 -0.55 5.89
N CYS A 97 13.12 -1.53 5.53
CA CYS A 97 12.94 -2.77 6.30
C CYS A 97 13.68 -3.95 5.71
N ILE A 98 14.09 -3.84 4.44
CA ILE A 98 14.77 -4.91 3.73
C ILE A 98 16.23 -4.97 4.13
N LYS A 99 16.70 -6.19 4.34
CA LYS A 99 18.11 -6.55 4.45
C LYS A 99 18.30 -7.94 3.86
N ASN A 100 19.23 -8.09 2.91
CA ASN A 100 19.50 -9.36 2.22
C ASN A 100 18.22 -9.98 1.59
N ASN A 101 17.39 -9.16 0.97
CA ASN A 101 16.09 -9.56 0.42
C ASN A 101 15.08 -10.09 1.47
N GLU A 102 15.28 -9.84 2.76
CA GLU A 102 14.35 -10.23 3.82
C GLU A 102 13.78 -9.01 4.55
N ILE A 103 12.48 -9.06 4.88
CA ILE A 103 11.87 -8.05 5.73
C ILE A 103 12.26 -8.33 7.18
N ASN A 104 13.00 -7.40 7.76
CA ASN A 104 13.23 -7.40 9.18
C ASN A 104 11.99 -6.87 9.92
N ILE A 105 11.25 -7.76 10.57
CA ILE A 105 9.98 -7.46 11.25
C ILE A 105 10.14 -6.39 12.34
N ARG A 106 11.20 -6.42 13.13
CA ARG A 106 11.45 -5.39 14.17
C ARG A 106 11.67 -4.02 13.54
N LYS A 107 12.43 -4.00 12.44
CA LYS A 107 12.72 -2.78 11.69
C LYS A 107 11.46 -2.25 11.01
N PHE A 108 10.59 -3.15 10.49
CA PHE A 108 9.29 -2.80 9.93
C PHE A 108 8.42 -2.01 10.92
N PHE A 109 8.20 -2.53 12.12
CA PHE A 109 7.40 -1.85 13.14
C PHE A 109 7.99 -0.50 13.58
N ARG A 110 9.32 -0.40 13.71
CA ARG A 110 9.99 0.87 14.03
C ARG A 110 9.89 1.90 12.90
N SER A 111 9.96 1.44 11.65
CA SER A 111 9.98 2.32 10.48
C SER A 111 8.62 2.93 10.19
N MET A 112 7.50 2.29 10.55
CA MET A 112 6.16 2.82 10.31
C MET A 112 5.98 4.25 10.87
N ASP A 113 6.36 4.46 12.14
CA ASP A 113 6.28 5.79 12.75
C ASP A 113 7.23 6.80 12.13
N GLY A 114 8.40 6.36 11.70
CA GLY A 114 9.38 7.19 11.01
C GLY A 114 8.84 7.72 9.67
N VAL A 115 8.29 6.82 8.85
CA VAL A 115 7.70 7.18 7.54
C VAL A 115 6.51 8.14 7.71
N LEU A 116 5.62 7.87 8.67
CA LEU A 116 4.48 8.75 8.94
C LEU A 116 4.92 10.13 9.45
N ARG A 117 5.95 10.21 10.29
CA ARG A 117 6.50 11.50 10.75
C ARG A 117 7.15 12.30 9.61
N GLU A 118 7.83 11.66 8.68
CA GLU A 118 8.38 12.35 7.51
C GLU A 118 7.28 12.88 6.61
N GLN A 119 6.27 12.07 6.31
CA GLN A 119 5.12 12.53 5.54
C GLN A 119 4.41 13.69 6.25
N GLN A 120 4.30 13.64 7.59
CA GLN A 120 3.69 14.71 8.39
C GLN A 120 4.43 16.05 8.27
N LYS A 121 5.75 16.01 8.06
CA LYS A 121 6.55 17.24 7.83
C LYS A 121 6.32 17.82 6.44
N LEU A 122 5.86 17.03 5.50
CA LEU A 122 5.61 17.44 4.13
C LEU A 122 4.16 17.90 3.95
N THR A 123 3.22 17.05 4.39
CA THR A 123 1.78 17.34 4.37
C THR A 123 1.18 16.95 5.72
N ALA A 124 0.40 17.83 6.34
CA ALA A 124 -0.15 17.62 7.69
C ALA A 124 -1.28 16.57 7.69
N VAL A 125 -0.91 15.31 7.48
CA VAL A 125 -1.84 14.18 7.51
C VAL A 125 -2.56 14.10 8.86
N PRO A 126 -3.91 14.16 8.93
CA PRO A 126 -4.63 14.07 10.18
C PRO A 126 -4.33 12.79 10.96
N ARG A 127 -4.08 12.90 12.27
CA ARG A 127 -3.68 11.77 13.14
C ARG A 127 -4.61 10.57 13.08
N LYS A 128 -5.90 10.77 12.80
CA LYS A 128 -6.89 9.71 12.63
C LYS A 128 -6.52 8.68 11.53
N PHE A 129 -5.69 9.06 10.57
CA PHE A 129 -5.25 8.14 9.51
C PHE A 129 -4.04 7.31 9.92
N ASN A 130 -3.28 7.67 10.96
CA ASN A 130 -2.06 6.95 11.32
C ASN A 130 -2.34 5.49 11.71
N SER A 131 -3.34 5.24 12.58
CA SER A 131 -3.74 3.87 12.94
C SER A 131 -4.26 3.11 11.72
N TYR A 132 -5.10 3.76 10.91
CA TYR A 132 -5.65 3.17 9.70
C TYR A 132 -4.54 2.70 8.73
N ILE A 133 -3.54 3.54 8.47
CA ILE A 133 -2.40 3.23 7.60
C ILE A 133 -1.58 2.07 8.18
N LYS A 134 -1.25 2.15 9.47
CA LYS A 134 -0.50 1.09 10.16
C LYS A 134 -1.23 -0.26 10.14
N ASP A 135 -2.54 -0.27 10.36
CA ASP A 135 -3.35 -1.49 10.29
C ASP A 135 -3.28 -2.14 8.91
N ILE A 136 -3.39 -1.35 7.83
CA ILE A 136 -3.23 -1.84 6.46
C ILE A 136 -1.84 -2.47 6.27
N TRP A 137 -0.78 -1.79 6.70
CA TRP A 137 0.59 -2.28 6.57
C TRP A 137 0.84 -3.57 7.36
N VAL A 138 0.38 -3.64 8.61
CA VAL A 138 0.50 -4.86 9.44
C VAL A 138 -0.29 -6.01 8.84
N LEU A 139 -1.46 -5.74 8.27
CA LEU A 139 -2.26 -6.76 7.62
C LEU A 139 -1.57 -7.32 6.37
N GLN A 140 -0.72 -6.54 5.66
CA GLN A 140 0.06 -7.10 4.55
C GLN A 140 0.94 -8.28 5.01
N LEU A 141 1.56 -8.19 6.19
CA LEU A 141 2.33 -9.30 6.76
C LEU A 141 1.41 -10.47 7.15
N LYS A 142 0.26 -10.17 7.77
CA LYS A 142 -0.68 -11.19 8.27
C LYS A 142 -1.38 -11.95 7.13
N LEU A 143 -1.65 -11.31 5.98
CA LEU A 143 -2.32 -11.95 4.84
C LEU A 143 -1.57 -13.17 4.31
N HIS A 144 -0.26 -13.27 4.54
CA HIS A 144 0.52 -14.46 4.20
C HIS A 144 0.24 -15.66 5.13
N SER A 145 -0.31 -15.44 6.32
CA SER A 145 -0.64 -16.50 7.29
C SER A 145 -1.99 -17.14 6.98
N ARG A 146 -1.97 -18.17 6.11
CA ARG A 146 -3.18 -18.87 5.62
C ARG A 146 -3.42 -20.21 6.29
N ILE A 147 -2.84 -20.42 7.47
CA ILE A 147 -2.90 -21.72 8.19
C ILE A 147 -3.86 -21.67 9.39
N LYS A 148 -4.41 -22.81 9.76
CA LYS A 148 -5.26 -22.99 10.95
C LYS A 148 -6.41 -21.96 10.96
N SER A 149 -6.67 -21.32 12.12
CA SER A 149 -7.72 -20.33 12.32
C SER A 149 -7.34 -18.89 11.94
N GLN A 150 -6.11 -18.65 11.47
CA GLN A 150 -5.63 -17.30 11.19
C GLN A 150 -6.48 -16.58 10.10
N PRO A 151 -6.85 -17.20 8.97
CA PRO A 151 -7.66 -16.54 7.97
C PRO A 151 -9.00 -16.03 8.50
N TYR A 152 -9.67 -16.80 9.37
CA TYR A 152 -10.94 -16.40 9.99
C TYR A 152 -10.79 -15.18 10.92
N LYS A 153 -9.64 -15.04 11.58
CA LYS A 153 -9.34 -13.85 12.40
C LYS A 153 -9.04 -12.63 11.54
N ILE A 154 -8.29 -12.84 10.46
CA ILE A 154 -7.88 -11.77 9.55
C ILE A 154 -9.09 -11.18 8.81
N ILE A 155 -9.99 -12.01 8.28
CA ILE A 155 -11.17 -11.54 7.54
C ILE A 155 -12.13 -10.71 8.40
N ARG A 156 -12.16 -10.96 9.72
CA ARG A 156 -12.99 -10.19 10.68
C ARG A 156 -12.36 -8.85 11.08
N HIS A 157 -11.13 -8.57 10.66
CA HIS A 157 -10.48 -7.30 11.01
C HIS A 157 -11.17 -6.12 10.34
N PRO A 158 -11.49 -5.00 11.04
CA PRO A 158 -12.20 -3.86 10.46
C PRO A 158 -11.53 -3.25 9.22
N ARG A 159 -10.22 -3.42 9.06
CA ARG A 159 -9.43 -2.93 7.92
C ARG A 159 -9.12 -4.02 6.90
N PHE A 160 -9.70 -5.22 7.05
CA PHE A 160 -9.42 -6.32 6.13
C PHE A 160 -9.70 -5.94 4.67
N ARG A 161 -10.86 -5.33 4.40
CA ARG A 161 -11.21 -4.96 3.02
C ARG A 161 -10.18 -4.02 2.39
N ALA A 162 -9.76 -2.99 3.11
CA ALA A 162 -8.74 -2.06 2.63
C ALA A 162 -7.37 -2.74 2.45
N ALA A 163 -6.99 -3.63 3.37
CA ALA A 163 -5.74 -4.38 3.27
C ALA A 163 -5.75 -5.37 2.10
N TYR A 164 -6.89 -6.02 1.84
CA TYR A 164 -7.08 -6.90 0.69
C TYR A 164 -7.02 -6.12 -0.64
N ASP A 165 -7.72 -4.97 -0.74
CA ASP A 165 -7.65 -4.13 -1.93
C ASP A 165 -6.22 -3.65 -2.18
N PHE A 166 -5.47 -3.33 -1.11
CA PHE A 166 -4.06 -2.96 -1.23
C PHE A 166 -3.16 -4.16 -1.65
N LEU A 167 -3.42 -5.37 -1.16
CA LEU A 167 -2.74 -6.57 -1.65
C LEU A 167 -2.90 -6.73 -3.17
N LEU A 168 -4.12 -6.56 -3.69
CA LEU A 168 -4.37 -6.64 -5.14
C LEU A 168 -3.63 -5.54 -5.94
N VAL A 169 -3.54 -4.33 -5.38
CA VAL A 169 -2.75 -3.24 -5.97
C VAL A 169 -1.26 -3.64 -6.05
N ARG A 170 -0.71 -4.22 -4.98
CA ARG A 170 0.68 -4.66 -4.91
C ARG A 170 0.97 -5.77 -5.93
N GLU A 171 0.11 -6.81 -5.99
CA GLU A 171 0.26 -7.90 -6.96
C GLU A 171 0.25 -7.39 -8.41
N LYS A 172 -0.62 -6.44 -8.73
CA LYS A 172 -0.63 -5.82 -10.06
C LYS A 172 0.64 -5.01 -10.33
N ALA A 173 1.15 -4.29 -9.33
CA ALA A 173 2.33 -3.44 -9.49
C ALA A 173 3.63 -4.23 -9.67
N SER A 174 3.75 -5.37 -8.99
CA SER A 174 4.92 -6.27 -9.04
C SER A 174 4.81 -7.37 -10.09
N PHE A 175 3.69 -7.45 -10.83
CA PHE A 175 3.37 -8.58 -11.70
C PHE A 175 3.44 -9.94 -10.97
N ASP A 176 3.18 -9.93 -9.66
CA ASP A 176 3.26 -11.12 -8.81
C ASP A 176 2.15 -12.12 -9.15
N LYS A 177 2.57 -13.35 -9.47
CA LYS A 177 1.68 -14.46 -9.82
C LYS A 177 1.52 -15.49 -8.68
N ASN A 178 1.94 -15.16 -7.46
CA ASN A 178 1.87 -16.07 -6.31
C ASN A 178 0.44 -16.43 -5.89
N GLY A 179 -0.55 -15.71 -6.40
CA GLY A 179 -1.96 -16.03 -6.24
C GLY A 179 -2.51 -15.81 -4.82
N LEU A 180 -1.83 -15.00 -4.01
CA LEU A 180 -2.29 -14.67 -2.65
C LEU A 180 -3.61 -13.89 -2.69
N GLY A 181 -3.71 -12.90 -3.57
CA GLY A 181 -4.94 -12.12 -3.78
C GLY A 181 -6.09 -13.00 -4.28
N LYS A 182 -5.79 -13.93 -5.23
CA LYS A 182 -6.77 -14.91 -5.69
C LYS A 182 -7.25 -15.79 -4.54
N TRP A 183 -6.34 -16.31 -3.72
CA TRP A 183 -6.69 -17.14 -2.57
C TRP A 183 -7.63 -16.40 -1.61
N TRP A 184 -7.33 -15.14 -1.28
CA TRP A 184 -8.20 -14.32 -0.42
C TRP A 184 -9.54 -13.97 -1.09
N THR A 185 -9.56 -13.82 -2.42
CA THR A 185 -10.80 -13.64 -3.18
C THR A 185 -11.71 -14.87 -3.03
N ASP A 186 -11.14 -16.06 -3.24
CA ASP A 186 -11.85 -17.33 -3.13
C ASP A 186 -12.31 -17.56 -1.68
N PHE A 187 -11.44 -17.27 -0.69
CA PHE A 187 -11.76 -17.42 0.73
C PHE A 187 -12.93 -16.52 1.17
N GLN A 188 -13.05 -15.29 0.65
CA GLN A 188 -14.14 -14.39 0.96
C GLN A 188 -15.49 -14.85 0.39
N LYS A 189 -15.48 -15.43 -0.81
CA LYS A 189 -16.69 -15.80 -1.54
C LYS A 189 -17.30 -17.11 -1.09
N ASN A 190 -16.50 -17.99 -0.50
CA ASN A 190 -16.88 -19.36 -0.18
C ASN A 190 -17.50 -19.47 1.22
N ASP A 191 -18.28 -20.53 1.40
CA ASP A 191 -18.79 -20.97 2.70
C ASP A 191 -17.70 -21.61 3.59
N ASP A 192 -18.03 -21.98 4.82
CA ASP A 192 -17.05 -22.48 5.78
C ASP A 192 -16.47 -23.85 5.38
N SER A 193 -17.20 -24.69 4.64
CA SER A 193 -16.71 -25.97 4.15
C SER A 193 -15.60 -25.80 3.12
N LEU A 194 -15.84 -24.95 2.12
CA LEU A 194 -14.87 -24.63 1.09
C LEU A 194 -13.67 -23.83 1.63
N ARG A 195 -13.89 -22.95 2.62
CA ARG A 195 -12.81 -22.26 3.34
C ARG A 195 -11.88 -23.25 4.04
N GLY A 196 -12.46 -24.27 4.71
CA GLY A 196 -11.71 -25.35 5.35
C GLY A 196 -10.83 -26.09 4.33
N SER A 197 -11.36 -26.42 3.16
CA SER A 197 -10.64 -27.08 2.08
C SER A 197 -9.50 -26.20 1.53
N LEU A 198 -9.69 -24.89 1.40
CA LEU A 198 -8.63 -23.96 0.99
C LEU A 198 -7.46 -23.93 2.00
N ILE A 199 -7.76 -23.96 3.29
CA ILE A 199 -6.76 -23.99 4.36
C ILE A 199 -6.01 -25.34 4.37
N ALA A 200 -6.73 -26.47 4.24
CA ALA A 200 -6.14 -27.82 4.23
C ALA A 200 -5.08 -27.95 3.12
N ARG A 201 -5.39 -27.51 1.90
CA ARG A 201 -4.45 -27.51 0.76
C ARG A 201 -3.16 -26.72 1.01
N ILE A 202 -3.21 -25.67 1.84
CA ILE A 202 -1.99 -24.92 2.22
C ILE A 202 -1.20 -25.67 3.28
N ASN A 203 -1.86 -26.30 4.26
CA ASN A 203 -1.20 -27.08 5.31
C ASN A 203 -0.42 -28.26 4.70
N GLU A 204 -1.03 -29.02 3.77
CA GLU A 204 -0.36 -30.11 3.06
C GLU A 204 0.90 -29.66 2.30
N LYS A 205 0.85 -28.46 1.67
CA LYS A 205 2.02 -27.90 0.99
C LYS A 205 3.09 -27.35 1.94
N SER A 206 2.72 -26.89 3.13
CA SER A 206 3.67 -26.34 4.11
C SER A 206 4.47 -27.44 4.81
N ASP A 207 3.93 -28.64 4.97
CA ASP A 207 4.63 -29.78 5.55
C ASP A 207 5.73 -30.32 4.60
N THR A 208 5.61 -30.07 3.30
CA THR A 208 6.60 -30.46 2.28
C THR A 208 7.67 -29.41 2.00
N ASP A 209 7.49 -28.16 2.43
CA ASP A 209 8.39 -27.06 2.11
C ASP A 209 8.61 -26.12 3.33
N SER A 210 9.38 -26.63 4.31
CA SER A 210 9.74 -25.88 5.53
C SER A 210 10.66 -24.65 5.32
N SER A 211 11.02 -24.33 4.06
CA SER A 211 11.97 -23.28 3.70
C SER A 211 11.36 -21.95 3.23
N LYS A 212 10.04 -21.87 3.00
CA LYS A 212 9.39 -20.63 2.52
C LYS A 212 8.97 -19.69 3.66
N LYS A 213 9.94 -19.02 4.25
CA LYS A 213 9.70 -17.83 5.06
C LYS A 213 9.21 -16.68 4.16
N PHE A 214 8.02 -16.13 4.46
CA PHE A 214 7.44 -14.88 3.97
C PHE A 214 7.76 -14.45 2.51
N GLY A 215 6.88 -14.80 1.58
CA GLY A 215 7.04 -14.54 0.13
C GLY A 215 6.88 -13.08 -0.32
N PHE A 216 7.53 -12.11 0.35
CA PHE A 216 7.66 -10.73 -0.12
C PHE A 216 8.77 -10.55 -1.17
N TYR A 217 9.47 -11.64 -1.54
CA TYR A 217 10.75 -11.60 -2.24
C TYR A 217 10.69 -11.20 -3.71
N ASN A 218 9.56 -11.46 -4.38
CA ASN A 218 9.45 -11.22 -5.82
C ASN A 218 8.95 -9.80 -6.16
N GLU A 219 8.56 -9.01 -5.16
CA GLU A 219 8.02 -7.67 -5.39
C GLU A 219 9.10 -6.57 -5.54
N LEU A 220 10.38 -6.94 -5.37
CA LEU A 220 11.47 -5.95 -5.27
C LEU A 220 12.66 -6.22 -6.21
N ARG A 221 12.48 -7.11 -7.19
CA ARG A 221 13.45 -7.30 -8.28
C ARG A 221 13.09 -6.53 -9.52
#